data_69c25faa66e3035d504671ea95824708
#
_entry.id   69c25faa66e3035d504671ea95824708
#
_cell.length_a   1.000
_cell.length_b   1.000
_cell.length_c   1.000
_cell.angle_alpha   90.00
_cell.angle_beta   90.00
_cell.angle_gamma   90.00
#
_symmetry.space_group_name_H-M   'P 1'
#
loop_
_entity.id
_entity.type
_entity.pdbx_description
1 polymer ?
#
loop_
_entity_poly.entity_id
_entity_poly.type
_entity_poly.pdbx_seq_one_letter_code
_entity_poly.pdbx_strand_id
1 'polypeptide(L)'
;MFKTERKILDFIENDLGKEGLKRSVVVVATGDQPAIARVRAAYVTTAIAEYFRDKGMNVLFMLDSITRIAMAQREVGLAIGEPPATRGYTPSVFALMP
;
A
#
# COMPACT_ATOMS: atom_id res chain seq x y z
N MET A 1 -7.49 -15.00 1.24
CA MET A 1 -7.48 -14.08 2.38
C MET A 1 -6.57 -14.56 3.51
N PHE A 2 -6.84 -15.71 4.07
CA PHE A 2 -6.01 -16.25 5.16
C PHE A 2 -4.54 -16.44 4.78
N LYS A 3 -4.27 -16.79 3.52
CA LYS A 3 -2.89 -16.94 3.03
C LYS A 3 -2.11 -15.63 3.06
N THR A 4 -2.77 -14.52 2.70
CA THR A 4 -2.13 -13.20 2.71
C THR A 4 -1.82 -12.76 4.13
N GLU A 5 -2.76 -12.96 5.06
CA GLU A 5 -2.56 -12.63 6.46
C GLU A 5 -1.44 -13.46 7.08
N ARG A 6 -1.35 -14.75 6.74
CA ARG A 6 -0.27 -15.62 7.19
C ARG A 6 1.08 -15.17 6.66
N LYS A 7 1.15 -14.74 5.39
CA LYS A 7 2.40 -14.24 4.81
C LYS A 7 2.89 -12.97 5.51
N ILE A 8 1.97 -12.08 5.84
CA ILE A 8 2.30 -10.85 6.55
C ILE A 8 2.80 -11.17 7.95
N LEU A 9 2.09 -12.03 8.67
CA LEU A 9 2.48 -12.44 10.02
C LEU A 9 3.83 -13.16 10.02
N ASP A 10 4.05 -14.04 9.05
CA ASP A 10 5.31 -14.76 8.90
C ASP A 10 6.46 -13.78 8.64
N PHE A 11 6.25 -12.78 7.78
CA PHE A 11 7.23 -11.74 7.51
C PHE A 11 7.60 -10.98 8.78
N ILE A 12 6.60 -10.57 9.56
CA ILE A 12 6.81 -9.81 10.80
C ILE A 12 7.56 -10.65 11.82
N GLU A 13 7.16 -11.90 12.02
CA GLU A 13 7.72 -12.75 13.06
C GLU A 13 9.09 -13.32 12.69
N ASN A 14 9.27 -13.75 11.45
CA ASN A 14 10.45 -14.52 11.05
C ASN A 14 11.46 -13.71 10.26
N ASP A 15 11.01 -12.88 9.31
CA ASP A 15 11.92 -12.11 8.47
C ASP A 15 12.40 -10.83 9.15
N LEU A 16 11.49 -10.05 9.72
CA LEU A 16 11.87 -8.86 10.48
C LEU A 16 12.42 -9.20 11.86
N GLY A 17 11.72 -10.08 12.59
CA GLY A 17 12.07 -10.41 13.95
C GLY A 17 11.91 -9.22 14.88
N LYS A 18 12.27 -9.41 16.16
CA LYS A 18 12.13 -8.36 17.18
C LYS A 18 13.01 -7.14 16.89
N GLU A 19 14.23 -7.36 16.44
CA GLU A 19 15.17 -6.27 16.17
C GLU A 19 14.75 -5.45 14.95
N GLY A 20 14.32 -6.11 13.87
CA GLY A 20 13.83 -5.42 12.69
C GLY A 20 12.56 -4.64 12.98
N LEU A 21 11.66 -5.20 13.78
CA LEU A 21 10.38 -4.57 14.10
C LEU A 21 10.56 -3.30 14.92
N LYS A 22 11.58 -3.23 15.78
CA LYS A 22 11.88 -2.02 16.56
C LYS A 22 12.25 -0.83 15.67
N ARG A 23 12.77 -1.10 14.47
CA ARG A 23 13.24 -0.08 13.52
C ARG A 23 12.32 0.05 12.32
N SER A 24 11.13 -0.51 12.41
CA SER A 24 10.20 -0.57 11.28
C SER A 24 8.83 -0.06 11.67
N VAL A 25 8.11 0.44 10.67
CA VAL A 25 6.68 0.71 10.77
C VAL A 25 6.02 -0.18 9.71
N VAL A 26 5.05 -0.97 10.13
CA VAL A 26 4.34 -1.88 9.23
C VAL A 26 2.90 -1.41 9.12
N VAL A 27 2.49 -1.10 7.90
CA VAL A 27 1.11 -0.71 7.59
C VAL A 27 0.49 -1.81 6.75
N VAL A 28 -0.63 -2.34 7.20
CA VAL A 28 -1.29 -3.48 6.57
C VAL A 28 -2.69 -3.09 6.11
N ALA A 29 -2.98 -3.36 4.84
CA ALA A 29 -4.32 -3.26 4.29
C ALA A 29 -4.53 -4.48 3.41
N THR A 30 -5.40 -5.39 3.84
CA THR A 30 -5.65 -6.65 3.17
C THR A 30 -6.80 -6.55 2.17
N GLY A 31 -6.97 -7.58 1.33
CA GLY A 31 -7.98 -7.59 0.28
C GLY A 31 -9.41 -7.59 0.77
N ASP A 32 -9.65 -7.90 2.05
CA ASP A 32 -10.97 -7.86 2.66
C ASP A 32 -11.40 -6.45 3.08
N GLN A 33 -10.48 -5.48 3.01
CA GLN A 33 -10.80 -4.09 3.30
C GLN A 33 -11.32 -3.38 2.05
N PRO A 34 -12.13 -2.31 2.21
CA PRO A 34 -12.59 -1.52 1.07
C PRO A 34 -11.43 -0.97 0.25
N ALA A 35 -11.65 -0.80 -1.06
CA ALA A 35 -10.61 -0.30 -1.97
C ALA A 35 -10.06 1.04 -1.53
N ILE A 36 -10.92 1.94 -1.03
CA ILE A 36 -10.48 3.26 -0.58
C ILE A 36 -9.55 3.16 0.63
N ALA A 37 -9.77 2.21 1.52
CA ALA A 37 -8.88 1.99 2.68
C ALA A 37 -7.50 1.52 2.22
N ARG A 38 -7.46 0.67 1.20
CA ARG A 38 -6.19 0.18 0.65
C ARG A 38 -5.39 1.32 0.00
N VAL A 39 -6.05 2.21 -0.72
CA VAL A 39 -5.41 3.39 -1.32
C VAL A 39 -4.91 4.34 -0.23
N ARG A 40 -5.73 4.60 0.78
CA ARG A 40 -5.35 5.47 1.90
C ARG A 40 -4.17 4.92 2.68
N ALA A 41 -4.08 3.60 2.84
CA ALA A 41 -2.95 2.98 3.51
C ALA A 41 -1.64 3.30 2.80
N ALA A 42 -1.63 3.33 1.47
CA ALA A 42 -0.45 3.71 0.70
C ALA A 42 -0.05 5.17 0.97
N TYR A 43 -0.99 6.09 1.00
CA TYR A 43 -0.72 7.49 1.31
C TYR A 43 -0.21 7.68 2.74
N VAL A 44 -0.82 7.00 3.69
CA VAL A 44 -0.39 7.05 5.10
C VAL A 44 1.04 6.55 5.24
N THR A 45 1.36 5.44 4.60
CA THR A 45 2.70 4.86 4.65
C THR A 45 3.74 5.82 4.04
N THR A 46 3.39 6.43 2.92
CA THR A 46 4.27 7.42 2.28
C THR A 46 4.50 8.63 3.19
N ALA A 47 3.45 9.12 3.84
CA ALA A 47 3.56 10.24 4.79
C ALA A 47 4.46 9.89 5.97
N ILE A 48 4.37 8.68 6.50
CA ILE A 48 5.23 8.21 7.58
C ILE A 48 6.69 8.17 7.11
N ALA A 49 6.94 7.64 5.91
CA ALA A 49 8.29 7.58 5.36
C ALA A 49 8.89 8.98 5.17
N GLU A 50 8.09 9.92 4.67
CA GLU A 50 8.50 11.30 4.49
C GLU A 50 8.84 11.98 5.83
N TYR A 51 8.05 11.70 6.86
CA TYR A 51 8.27 12.24 8.19
C TYR A 51 9.65 11.84 8.72
N PHE A 52 10.03 10.58 8.62
CA PHE A 52 11.34 10.13 9.09
C PHE A 52 12.47 10.62 8.20
N ARG A 53 12.24 10.71 6.89
CA ARG A 53 13.22 11.29 5.96
C ARG A 53 13.52 12.74 6.32
N ASP A 54 12.48 13.51 6.64
CA ASP A 54 12.64 14.93 6.97
C ASP A 54 13.39 15.13 8.28
N LYS A 55 13.43 14.12 9.14
CA LYS A 55 14.26 14.12 10.34
C LYS A 55 15.72 13.73 10.10
N GLY A 56 16.09 13.51 8.84
CA GLY A 56 17.45 13.14 8.47
C GLY A 56 17.75 11.66 8.55
N MET A 57 16.74 10.81 8.71
CA MET A 57 16.91 9.38 8.80
C MET A 57 16.92 8.74 7.41
N ASN A 58 17.66 7.65 7.27
CA ASN A 58 17.64 6.85 6.06
C ASN A 58 16.44 5.90 6.12
N VAL A 59 15.51 6.08 5.19
CA VAL A 59 14.27 5.30 5.17
C VAL A 59 14.27 4.35 3.98
N LEU A 60 14.05 3.07 4.25
CA LEU A 60 13.77 2.09 3.22
C LEU A 60 12.27 1.88 3.16
N PHE A 61 11.67 2.26 2.05
CA PHE A 61 10.23 2.13 1.82
C PHE A 61 9.98 0.89 0.95
N MET A 62 9.24 -0.06 1.50
CA MET A 62 8.90 -1.29 0.81
C MET A 62 7.39 -1.38 0.62
N LEU A 63 6.95 -1.65 -0.59
CA LEU A 63 5.55 -1.69 -0.95
C LEU A 63 5.23 -3.00 -1.68
N ASP A 64 4.32 -3.76 -1.13
CA ASP A 64 3.86 -5.01 -1.76
C ASP A 64 2.35 -4.92 -1.98
N SER A 65 1.88 -4.52 -3.17
CA SER A 65 2.65 -4.09 -4.33
C SER A 65 1.97 -2.89 -4.96
N ILE A 66 2.69 -2.17 -5.81
CA ILE A 66 2.13 -0.99 -6.50
C ILE A 66 0.97 -1.37 -7.43
N THR A 67 1.01 -2.55 -8.02
CA THR A 67 -0.08 -3.07 -8.87
C THR A 67 -1.38 -3.19 -8.08
N ARG A 68 -1.32 -3.64 -6.84
CA ARG A 68 -2.50 -3.77 -5.99
C ARG A 68 -3.09 -2.42 -5.63
N ILE A 69 -2.26 -1.40 -5.46
CA ILE A 69 -2.71 -0.03 -5.24
C ILE A 69 -3.41 0.51 -6.49
N ALA A 70 -2.83 0.27 -7.66
CA ALA A 70 -3.44 0.66 -8.93
C ALA A 70 -4.80 0.00 -9.12
N MET A 71 -4.92 -1.29 -8.80
CA MET A 71 -6.19 -2.01 -8.86
C MET A 71 -7.22 -1.46 -7.88
N ALA A 72 -6.79 -1.11 -6.68
CA ALA A 72 -7.68 -0.51 -5.67
C ALA A 72 -8.17 0.87 -6.13
N GLN A 73 -7.29 1.68 -6.70
CA GLN A 73 -7.68 2.99 -7.24
C GLN A 73 -8.63 2.83 -8.42
N ARG A 74 -8.43 1.81 -9.25
CA ARG A 74 -9.35 1.49 -10.34
C ARG A 74 -10.75 1.19 -9.80
N GLU A 75 -10.85 0.39 -8.73
CA GLU A 75 -12.14 0.08 -8.12
C GLU A 75 -12.84 1.34 -7.62
N VAL A 76 -12.11 2.24 -6.97
CA VAL A 76 -12.66 3.51 -6.50
C VAL A 76 -13.13 4.35 -7.68
N GLY A 77 -12.32 4.46 -8.73
CA GLY A 77 -12.67 5.23 -9.92
C GLY A 77 -13.92 4.71 -10.62
N LEU A 78 -14.01 3.39 -10.80
CA LEU A 78 -15.20 2.79 -11.42
C LEU A 78 -16.45 3.02 -10.57
N ALA A 79 -16.32 2.96 -9.25
CA ALA A 79 -17.45 3.17 -8.33
C ALA A 79 -18.00 4.59 -8.41
N ILE A 80 -17.17 5.60 -8.69
CA ILE A 80 -17.61 6.99 -8.81
C ILE A 80 -17.93 7.37 -10.27
N GLY A 81 -17.89 6.42 -11.19
CA GLY A 81 -18.36 6.62 -12.55
C GLY A 81 -17.31 7.00 -13.58
N GLU A 82 -16.02 6.89 -13.26
CA GLU A 82 -14.98 7.13 -14.25
C GLU A 82 -15.05 6.08 -15.37
N PRO A 83 -14.85 6.50 -16.64
CA PRO A 83 -14.81 5.54 -17.73
C PRO A 83 -13.52 4.72 -17.70
N PRO A 84 -13.54 3.44 -18.12
CA PRO A 84 -12.32 2.68 -18.31
C PRO A 84 -11.45 3.32 -19.40
N ALA A 85 -10.15 3.32 -19.16
CA ALA A 85 -9.16 3.81 -20.12
C ALA A 85 -8.29 2.66 -20.61
N THR A 86 -7.01 2.92 -20.89
CA THR A 86 -6.09 1.91 -21.40
C THR A 86 -5.98 0.73 -20.42
N ARG A 87 -6.12 -0.50 -20.93
CA ARG A 87 -6.04 -1.75 -20.15
C ARG A 87 -7.08 -1.83 -19.02
N GLY A 88 -8.19 -1.11 -19.16
CA GLY A 88 -9.26 -1.14 -18.18
C GLY A 88 -9.02 -0.32 -16.92
N TYR A 89 -7.90 0.38 -16.83
CA TYR A 89 -7.65 1.30 -15.72
C TYR A 89 -8.35 2.63 -15.93
N THR A 90 -8.71 3.28 -14.84
CA THR A 90 -9.39 4.56 -14.87
C THR A 90 -8.40 5.73 -14.93
N PRO A 91 -8.84 6.93 -15.33
CA PRO A 91 -7.95 8.10 -15.34
C PRO A 91 -7.29 8.40 -13.99
N SER A 92 -7.99 8.15 -12.88
CA SER A 92 -7.42 8.41 -11.56
C SER A 92 -6.21 7.52 -11.25
N VAL A 93 -6.13 6.31 -11.84
CA VAL A 93 -4.97 5.44 -11.69
C VAL A 93 -3.75 6.08 -12.33
N PHE A 94 -3.90 6.64 -13.52
CA PHE A 94 -2.78 7.27 -14.23
C PHE A 94 -2.33 8.56 -13.52
N ALA A 95 -3.24 9.25 -12.85
CA ALA A 95 -2.88 10.41 -12.03
C ALA A 95 -2.07 10.02 -10.79
N LEU A 96 -2.38 8.84 -10.21
CA LEU A 96 -1.68 8.31 -9.04
C LEU A 96 -0.31 7.75 -9.40
N MET A 97 -0.19 7.14 -10.57
CA MET A 97 1.02 6.45 -11.05
C MET A 97 1.65 7.25 -12.19
N PRO A 98 2.57 8.14 -11.92
CA PRO A 98 3.26 8.89 -12.97
C PRO A 98 4.13 8.01 -13.86
#